data_12595b52773b955170f3865ce482c1c4
#
_entry.id   12595b52773b955170f3865ce482c1c4
#
_cell.length_a   1.000
_cell.length_b   1.000
_cell.length_c   1.000
_cell.angle_alpha   90.00
_cell.angle_beta   90.00
_cell.angle_gamma   90.00
#
_symmetry.space_group_name_H-M   'P 1'
#
loop_
_entity.id
_entity.type
_entity.pdbx_description
1 polymer ?
#
loop_
_entity_poly.entity_id
_entity_poly.type
_entity_poly.pdbx_seq_one_letter_code
_entity_poly.pdbx_strand_id
1 'polypeptide(L)'
;MSITEADTTVESTMNINVLYFASLADEANCQQETVTVQQDTSLTELYEQLRQTHRFSRPQSELRVAVNDYFAKWTDPITNGDSVVFITPVAGG
;
A
#
# COMPACT_ATOMS: atom_id res chain seq x y z
N MET A 1 -23.35 -17.21 -21.24
CA MET A 1 -22.90 -16.76 -20.89
C MET A 1 -22.31 -16.45 -20.51
N SER A 2 -22.40 -16.26 -20.47
CA SER A 2 -21.81 -15.56 -20.00
C SER A 2 -21.06 -15.39 -19.65
N ILE A 3 -21.20 -15.45 -19.55
CA ILE A 3 -20.52 -14.96 -19.07
C ILE A 3 -19.58 -14.69 -19.05
N THR A 4 -19.64 -14.47 -19.20
CA THR A 4 -18.80 -13.93 -19.11
C THR A 4 -18.18 -13.24 -18.91
N GLU A 5 -18.54 -12.94 -18.92
CA GLU A 5 -18.03 -12.04 -18.66
C GLU A 5 -17.50 -11.69 -17.96
N ALA A 6 -17.73 -11.85 -17.83
CA ALA A 6 -17.32 -11.36 -17.01
C ALA A 6 -16.35 -11.28 -16.69
N ASP A 7 -16.19 -11.28 -16.79
CA ASP A 7 -15.27 -11.06 -16.43
C ASP A 7 -14.50 -10.45 -16.69
N THR A 8 -14.72 -10.33 -17.18
CA THR A 8 -14.04 -9.56 -17.50
C THR A 8 -13.82 -8.54 -16.93
N THR A 9 -14.48 -8.26 -16.66
CA THR A 9 -14.41 -7.24 -16.06
C THR A 9 -13.39 -7.23 -15.22
N VAL A 10 -13.13 -7.60 -15.38
CA VAL A 10 -12.46 -7.57 -14.66
C VAL A 10 -11.59 -7.01 -14.32
N GLU A 11 -11.49 -7.07 -13.91
CA GLU A 11 -10.91 -6.41 -13.17
C GLU A 11 -9.64 -6.13 -13.46
N SER A 12 -9.34 -4.93 -13.53
CA SER A 12 -8.02 -4.40 -13.64
C SER A 12 -7.44 -4.29 -12.26
N THR A 13 -6.41 -5.05 -12.02
CA THR A 13 -5.71 -5.01 -10.74
C THR A 13 -4.26 -4.65 -10.99
N MET A 14 -3.57 -4.27 -9.91
CA MET A 14 -2.15 -4.01 -9.98
C MET A 14 -1.47 -4.64 -8.78
N ASN A 15 -0.21 -5.01 -8.97
CA ASN A 15 0.61 -5.59 -7.91
C ASN A 15 1.53 -4.51 -7.39
N ILE A 16 1.54 -4.32 -6.09
CA ILE A 16 2.35 -3.29 -5.44
C ILE A 16 3.29 -3.97 -4.47
N ASN A 17 4.58 -3.64 -4.56
CA ASN A 17 5.54 -4.08 -3.57
C ASN A 17 5.50 -3.12 -2.41
N VAL A 18 5.17 -3.63 -1.24
CA VAL A 18 5.06 -2.79 -0.05
C VAL A 18 6.21 -3.12 0.87
N LEU A 19 6.93 -2.11 1.32
CA LEU A 19 8.02 -2.28 2.26
C LEU A 19 7.66 -1.60 3.57
N TYR A 20 8.02 -2.24 4.65
CA TYR A 20 7.73 -1.76 6.00
C TYR A 20 9.03 -1.55 6.76
N PHE A 21 9.07 -0.53 7.59
CA PHE A 21 10.20 -0.26 8.45
C PHE A 21 9.76 -0.14 9.90
N ALA A 22 10.70 -0.42 10.77
CA ALA A 22 10.55 -0.19 12.21
C ALA A 22 9.28 -0.85 12.74
N SER A 23 8.45 -0.08 13.44
CA SER A 23 7.28 -0.65 14.10
C SER A 23 6.27 -1.24 13.12
N LEU A 24 6.20 -0.71 11.89
CA LEU A 24 5.29 -1.28 10.90
C LEU A 24 5.75 -2.68 10.49
N ALA A 25 7.06 -2.87 10.33
CA ALA A 25 7.57 -4.20 10.00
C ALA A 25 7.29 -5.18 11.12
N ASP A 26 7.41 -4.72 12.36
CA ASP A 26 7.09 -5.56 13.51
C ASP A 26 5.62 -5.94 13.53
N GLU A 27 4.75 -4.98 13.31
CA GLU A 27 3.31 -5.23 13.34
C GLU A 27 2.85 -6.08 12.16
N ALA A 28 3.47 -5.92 11.01
CA ALA A 28 3.14 -6.70 9.83
C ALA A 28 3.76 -8.10 9.88
N ASN A 29 4.76 -8.26 10.73
CA ASN A 29 5.51 -9.49 10.84
C ASN A 29 6.22 -9.84 9.53
N CYS A 30 6.59 -8.82 8.77
CA CYS A 30 7.38 -8.96 7.55
C CYS A 30 7.96 -7.61 7.18
N GLN A 31 9.02 -7.62 6.39
CA GLN A 31 9.66 -6.40 5.94
C GLN A 31 9.18 -5.96 4.58
N GLN A 32 8.61 -6.88 3.82
CA GLN A 32 8.03 -6.53 2.54
C GLN A 32 7.01 -7.58 2.12
N GLU A 33 6.09 -7.17 1.30
CA GLU A 33 5.12 -8.09 0.72
C GLU A 33 4.60 -7.49 -0.57
N THR A 34 4.11 -8.35 -1.44
CA THR A 34 3.44 -7.91 -2.65
C THR A 34 1.95 -8.05 -2.44
N VAL A 35 1.23 -6.97 -2.69
CA VAL A 35 -0.24 -6.99 -2.55
C VAL A 35 -0.87 -6.69 -3.90
N THR A 36 -2.03 -7.27 -4.12
CA THR A 36 -2.80 -7.03 -5.32
C THR A 36 -3.99 -6.18 -4.96
N VAL A 37 -4.12 -5.05 -5.64
CA VAL A 37 -5.20 -4.10 -5.38
C VAL A 37 -5.80 -3.68 -6.70
N GLN A 38 -6.95 -3.01 -6.64
CA GLN A 38 -7.58 -2.51 -7.83
C GLN A 38 -6.80 -1.34 -8.40
N GLN A 39 -6.90 -1.16 -9.71
CA GLN A 39 -6.04 -0.20 -10.41
C GLN A 39 -6.19 1.24 -9.96
N ASP A 40 -7.34 1.61 -9.48
CA ASP A 40 -7.58 2.98 -9.05
C ASP A 40 -7.39 3.18 -7.55
N THR A 41 -6.76 2.21 -6.88
CA THR A 41 -6.50 2.32 -5.45
C THR A 41 -5.50 3.45 -5.19
N SER A 42 -5.85 4.33 -4.30
CA SER A 42 -4.96 5.41 -3.89
C SER A 42 -3.99 4.95 -2.82
N LEU A 43 -2.95 5.75 -2.56
CA LEU A 43 -2.04 5.44 -1.46
C LEU A 43 -2.76 5.41 -0.13
N THR A 44 -3.72 6.30 0.07
CA THR A 44 -4.51 6.31 1.30
C THR A 44 -5.30 5.02 1.44
N GLU A 45 -5.96 4.59 0.37
CA GLU A 45 -6.72 3.35 0.40
C GLU A 45 -5.84 2.14 0.59
N LEU A 46 -4.67 2.15 -0.06
CA LEU A 46 -3.71 1.07 0.11
C LEU A 46 -3.31 0.94 1.57
N TYR A 47 -2.93 2.05 2.19
CA TYR A 47 -2.53 1.99 3.59
C TYR A 47 -3.68 1.52 4.48
N GLU A 48 -4.91 1.97 4.23
CA GLU A 48 -6.03 1.55 5.06
C GLU A 48 -6.32 0.07 4.93
N GLN A 49 -6.18 -0.49 3.73
CA GLN A 49 -6.33 -1.93 3.57
C GLN A 49 -5.28 -2.70 4.36
N LEU A 50 -4.03 -2.23 4.29
CA LEU A 50 -2.94 -2.87 5.03
C LEU A 50 -3.08 -2.68 6.53
N ARG A 51 -3.54 -1.50 6.93
CA ARG A 51 -3.78 -1.21 8.33
C ARG A 51 -4.79 -2.18 8.93
N GLN A 52 -5.85 -2.45 8.20
CA GLN A 52 -6.86 -3.40 8.66
C GLN A 52 -6.33 -4.83 8.68
N THR A 53 -5.55 -5.19 7.66
CA THR A 53 -5.01 -6.54 7.57
C THR A 53 -4.02 -6.83 8.69
N HIS A 54 -3.13 -5.90 8.96
CA HIS A 54 -2.05 -6.10 9.93
C HIS A 54 -2.35 -5.45 11.28
N ARG A 55 -3.45 -4.72 11.36
CA ARG A 55 -3.85 -4.02 12.59
C ARG A 55 -2.79 -3.02 13.04
N PHE A 56 -2.30 -2.24 12.07
CA PHE A 56 -1.33 -1.20 12.40
C PHE A 56 -1.93 -0.20 13.38
N SER A 57 -1.13 0.18 14.36
CA SER A 57 -1.58 1.10 15.40
C SER A 57 -1.49 2.56 14.96
N ARG A 58 -0.70 2.85 13.92
CA ARG A 58 -0.49 4.23 13.51
C ARG A 58 -1.45 4.64 12.42
N PRO A 59 -2.07 5.83 12.55
CA PRO A 59 -2.88 6.34 11.46
C PRO A 59 -2.00 6.90 10.33
N GLN A 60 -2.59 7.03 9.17
CA GLN A 60 -1.90 7.58 8.01
C GLN A 60 -1.26 8.94 8.31
N SER A 61 -1.94 9.76 9.10
CA SER A 61 -1.48 11.12 9.37
C SER A 61 -0.13 11.16 10.07
N GLU A 62 0.30 10.05 10.67
CA GLU A 62 1.59 9.98 11.35
C GLU A 62 2.68 9.40 10.47
N LEU A 63 2.39 9.11 9.23
CA LEU A 63 3.32 8.42 8.34
C LEU A 63 3.68 9.29 7.16
N ARG A 64 4.85 8.98 6.60
CA ARG A 64 5.21 9.45 5.28
C ARG A 64 5.21 8.27 4.33
N VAL A 65 5.13 8.57 3.05
CA VAL A 65 5.11 7.53 2.04
C VAL A 65 6.13 7.88 0.95
N ALA A 66 6.80 6.85 0.45
CA ALA A 66 7.69 6.99 -0.68
C ALA A 66 7.28 5.98 -1.74
N VAL A 67 7.41 6.37 -3.00
CA VAL A 67 7.09 5.50 -4.12
C VAL A 67 8.32 5.47 -5.03
N ASN A 68 8.84 4.27 -5.26
CA ASN A 68 10.02 4.07 -6.11
C ASN A 68 11.18 4.97 -5.68
N ASP A 69 11.44 5.00 -4.37
CA ASP A 69 12.56 5.69 -3.75
C ASP A 69 12.42 7.20 -3.66
N TYR A 70 11.26 7.75 -3.98
CA TYR A 70 11.04 9.18 -3.86
C TYR A 70 9.86 9.44 -2.92
N PHE A 71 10.02 10.44 -2.06
CA PHE A 71 8.89 10.84 -1.22
C PHE A 71 7.72 11.24 -2.09
N ALA A 72 6.55 10.80 -1.70
CA ALA A 72 5.33 11.04 -2.45
C ALA A 72 4.29 11.70 -1.56
N LYS A 73 3.31 12.29 -2.20
CA LYS A 73 2.13 12.77 -1.49
C LYS A 73 1.11 11.65 -1.44
N TRP A 74 0.30 11.64 -0.41
CA TRP A 74 -0.74 10.63 -0.28
C TRP A 74 -1.73 10.65 -1.45
N THR A 75 -1.79 11.76 -2.16
CA THR A 75 -2.66 11.91 -3.32
C THR A 75 -2.00 11.53 -4.65
N ASP A 76 -0.71 11.19 -4.62
CA ASP A 76 -0.02 10.80 -5.84
C ASP A 76 -0.54 9.46 -6.34
N PRO A 77 -0.62 9.26 -7.65
CA PRO A 77 -1.06 7.98 -8.19
C PRO A 77 0.00 6.90 -8.05
N ILE A 78 -0.44 5.66 -8.03
CA ILE A 78 0.46 4.52 -8.08
C ILE A 78 0.08 3.64 -9.26
N THR A 79 1.05 2.88 -9.76
CA THR A 79 0.85 2.01 -10.89
C THR A 79 1.38 0.63 -10.61
N ASN A 80 1.01 -0.30 -11.46
CA ASN A 80 1.43 -1.68 -11.31
C ASN A 80 2.95 -1.78 -11.26
N GLY A 81 3.45 -2.53 -10.28
CA GLY A 81 4.88 -2.74 -10.13
C GLY A 81 5.58 -1.72 -9.24
N ASP A 82 4.88 -0.69 -8.80
CA ASP A 82 5.49 0.32 -7.94
C ASP A 82 5.90 -0.28 -6.61
N SER A 83 6.98 0.27 -6.05
CA SER A 83 7.42 -0.05 -4.69
C SER A 83 7.00 1.08 -3.77
N VAL A 84 6.23 0.75 -2.75
CA VAL A 84 5.69 1.73 -1.82
C VAL A 84 6.25 1.45 -0.43
N VAL A 85 6.76 2.48 0.20
CA VAL A 85 7.34 2.38 1.54
C VAL A 85 6.56 3.30 2.46
N PHE A 86 6.07 2.75 3.56
CA PHE A 86 5.46 3.56 4.60
C PHE A 86 6.49 3.76 5.70
N ILE A 87 6.73 5.00 6.05
CA ILE A 87 7.82 5.37 6.94
C ILE A 87 7.24 6.03 8.18
N THR A 88 7.61 5.48 9.33
CA THR A 88 7.23 6.10 10.59
C THR A 88 8.22 7.23 10.89
N PRO A 89 7.76 8.33 11.47
CA PRO A 89 8.68 9.40 11.82
C PRO A 89 9.64 8.93 12.91
N VAL A 90 10.82 9.52 12.90
CA VAL A 90 11.82 9.20 13.90
C VAL A 90 11.38 9.82 15.21
N ALA A 91 11.27 8.99 16.24
CA ALA A 91 10.85 9.45 17.54
C ALA A 91 11.91 10.37 18.14
N GLY A 92 11.45 11.35 18.82
CA GLY A 92 12.32 12.28 19.49
C GLY A 92 13.04 13.17 18.51
N GLY A 93 12.57 13.05 17.34
CA GLY A 93 13.13 13.81 16.20
C GLY A 93 13.84 14.68 16.59
#